data_48ca394ea05e90bba493b15ecda556a0
#
_entry.id   48ca394ea05e90bba493b15ecda556a0
#
_cell.length_a   1.000
_cell.length_b   1.000
_cell.length_c   1.000
_cell.angle_alpha   90.00
_cell.angle_beta   90.00
_cell.angle_gamma   90.00
#
_symmetry.space_group_name_H-M   'P 1'
#
loop_
_entity.id
_entity.type
_entity.pdbx_description
1 polymer ?
#
loop_
_entity_poly.entity_id
_entity_poly.type
_entity_poly.pdbx_seq_one_letter_code
_entity_poly.pdbx_strand_id
1 'polypeptide(L)'
;LVVVGGDGTVNEVVNGLKGARVPVGIIPSGSVNVLSLELGLPHTVEKACAVIAAGRTRDIDVGIVNGRRFTLMVGVGFDALTVKNLNPASKRRYNEAAFVWTALRKEVRQGGPDFVMKAGDRRFLANFAVAANTRYYGGRFGVARKAQPDDGRLDVVAFRDRSLVGLVSFWFGALVGWGGLHVSATEARAQQVEFGLYGGCGPVWYQVDGELAGTLPARVSLEPAALTLYVP
;
A
#
# COMPACT_ATOMS: atom_id res chain seq x y z
N LEU A 1 9.47 -14.32 17.12
CA LEU A 1 9.85 -14.64 15.74
C LEU A 1 10.68 -13.48 15.16
N VAL A 2 11.70 -13.80 14.37
CA VAL A 2 12.52 -12.77 13.69
C VAL A 2 12.43 -12.99 12.19
N VAL A 3 12.13 -11.92 11.45
CA VAL A 3 12.05 -11.89 9.99
C VAL A 3 13.23 -11.08 9.45
N VAL A 4 14.05 -11.72 8.62
CA VAL A 4 15.13 -11.05 7.89
C VAL A 4 14.69 -10.93 6.43
N GLY A 5 14.29 -9.74 6.00
CA GLY A 5 13.74 -9.58 4.66
C GLY A 5 13.21 -8.20 4.35
N GLY A 6 12.59 -8.06 3.19
CA GLY A 6 11.83 -6.89 2.77
C GLY A 6 10.33 -7.03 3.06
N ASP A 7 9.54 -6.05 2.60
CA ASP A 7 8.09 -6.00 2.83
C ASP A 7 7.37 -7.28 2.37
N GLY A 8 7.75 -7.86 1.23
CA GLY A 8 7.17 -9.12 0.75
C GLY A 8 7.40 -10.29 1.71
N THR A 9 8.62 -10.45 2.26
CA THR A 9 8.93 -11.50 3.24
C THR A 9 8.13 -11.29 4.52
N VAL A 10 8.00 -10.05 4.98
CA VAL A 10 7.19 -9.71 6.16
C VAL A 10 5.72 -10.06 5.89
N ASN A 11 5.18 -9.71 4.72
CA ASN A 11 3.81 -10.01 4.34
C ASN A 11 3.53 -11.53 4.33
N GLU A 12 4.43 -12.35 3.78
CA GLU A 12 4.30 -13.81 3.81
C GLU A 12 4.28 -14.35 5.24
N VAL A 13 5.13 -13.84 6.12
CA VAL A 13 5.14 -14.21 7.55
C VAL A 13 3.82 -13.83 8.21
N VAL A 14 3.31 -12.62 7.99
CA VAL A 14 2.03 -12.14 8.54
C VAL A 14 0.85 -13.01 8.08
N ASN A 15 0.87 -13.47 6.83
CA ASN A 15 -0.13 -14.40 6.32
C ASN A 15 0.01 -15.80 6.95
N GLY A 16 1.23 -16.26 7.20
CA GLY A 16 1.50 -17.54 7.87
C GLY A 16 1.15 -17.53 9.37
N LEU A 17 1.25 -16.36 10.02
CA LEU A 17 0.93 -16.20 11.46
C LEU A 17 -0.56 -16.03 11.75
N LYS A 18 -1.43 -16.22 10.80
CA LYS A 18 -2.88 -16.06 10.96
C LYS A 18 -3.40 -16.75 12.24
N GLY A 19 -3.90 -15.93 13.18
CA GLY A 19 -4.42 -16.39 14.47
C GLY A 19 -3.37 -16.62 15.57
N ALA A 20 -2.08 -16.53 15.27
CA ALA A 20 -1.02 -16.63 16.26
C ALA A 20 -0.62 -15.23 16.81
N ARG A 21 -0.53 -15.10 18.12
CA ARG A 21 -0.08 -13.87 18.80
C ARG A 21 1.40 -14.01 19.19
N VAL A 22 2.27 -13.98 18.19
CA VAL A 22 3.72 -14.08 18.39
C VAL A 22 4.35 -12.73 18.02
N PRO A 23 5.08 -12.07 18.94
CA PRO A 23 5.80 -10.85 18.60
C PRO A 23 6.82 -11.07 17.49
N VAL A 24 6.85 -10.17 16.52
CA VAL A 24 7.70 -10.26 15.33
C VAL A 24 8.75 -9.15 15.34
N GLY A 25 10.02 -9.54 15.26
CA GLY A 25 11.14 -8.63 15.03
C GLY A 25 11.47 -8.57 13.53
N ILE A 26 11.73 -7.39 13.03
CA ILE A 26 12.10 -7.18 11.63
C ILE A 26 13.54 -6.72 11.53
N ILE A 27 14.34 -7.44 10.74
CA ILE A 27 15.66 -7.01 10.28
C ILE A 27 15.52 -6.64 8.81
N PRO A 28 15.43 -5.33 8.47
CA PRO A 28 15.14 -4.89 7.12
C PRO A 28 16.32 -5.13 6.19
N SER A 29 16.15 -5.99 5.20
CA SER A 29 17.16 -6.32 4.19
C SER A 29 16.67 -6.19 2.73
N GLY A 30 15.44 -5.72 2.53
CA GLY A 30 14.89 -5.42 1.20
C GLY A 30 15.32 -4.05 0.68
N SER A 31 14.91 -3.74 -0.56
CA SER A 31 15.29 -2.48 -1.23
C SER A 31 14.61 -1.24 -0.64
N VAL A 32 13.37 -1.36 -0.17
CA VAL A 32 12.55 -0.21 0.27
C VAL A 32 12.20 -0.28 1.75
N ASN A 33 11.69 -1.42 2.23
CA ASN A 33 11.32 -1.70 3.62
C ASN A 33 10.33 -0.65 4.19
N VAL A 34 9.19 -0.50 3.51
CA VAL A 34 8.19 0.54 3.81
C VAL A 34 7.64 0.40 5.23
N LEU A 35 7.34 -0.84 5.67
CA LEU A 35 6.87 -1.08 7.03
C LEU A 35 7.93 -0.68 8.07
N SER A 36 9.19 -0.99 7.81
CA SER A 36 10.30 -0.59 8.70
C SER A 36 10.43 0.94 8.77
N LEU A 37 10.27 1.62 7.63
CA LEU A 37 10.27 3.08 7.55
C LEU A 37 9.10 3.67 8.36
N GLU A 38 7.90 3.10 8.25
CA GLU A 38 6.70 3.53 8.98
C GLU A 38 6.88 3.44 10.50
N LEU A 39 7.51 2.37 10.96
CA LEU A 39 7.73 2.09 12.38
C LEU A 39 9.02 2.71 12.93
N GLY A 40 9.81 3.39 12.11
CA GLY A 40 11.08 3.97 12.52
C GLY A 40 12.17 2.93 12.84
N LEU A 41 12.08 1.73 12.25
CA LEU A 41 13.08 0.68 12.49
C LEU A 41 14.43 1.05 11.85
N PRO A 42 15.55 0.75 12.52
CA PRO A 42 16.85 1.01 11.97
C PRO A 42 17.20 0.06 10.81
N HIS A 43 18.00 0.56 9.86
CA HIS A 43 18.37 -0.18 8.66
C HIS A 43 19.62 -1.08 8.82
N THR A 44 20.36 -0.97 9.94
CA THR A 44 21.51 -1.85 10.17
C THR A 44 21.13 -3.04 11.04
N VAL A 45 21.71 -4.20 10.76
CA VAL A 45 21.41 -5.47 11.44
C VAL A 45 21.62 -5.33 12.95
N GLU A 46 22.74 -4.73 13.37
CA GLU A 46 23.12 -4.57 14.77
C GLU A 46 22.07 -3.75 15.54
N LYS A 47 21.64 -2.62 14.96
CA LYS A 47 20.63 -1.77 15.61
C LYS A 47 19.26 -2.42 15.60
N ALA A 48 18.88 -3.15 14.54
CA ALA A 48 17.64 -3.90 14.50
C ALA A 48 17.62 -5.02 15.57
N CYS A 49 18.73 -5.73 15.74
CA CYS A 49 18.87 -6.72 16.83
C CYS A 49 18.77 -6.06 18.21
N ALA A 50 19.32 -4.87 18.39
CA ALA A 50 19.21 -4.13 19.65
C ALA A 50 17.76 -3.72 19.97
N VAL A 51 16.96 -3.34 18.94
CA VAL A 51 15.52 -3.07 19.09
C VAL A 51 14.79 -4.33 19.56
N ILE A 52 15.05 -5.47 18.93
CA ILE A 52 14.43 -6.75 19.32
C ILE A 52 14.83 -7.15 20.75
N ALA A 53 16.11 -6.99 21.08
CA ALA A 53 16.63 -7.31 22.42
C ALA A 53 16.06 -6.39 23.52
N ALA A 54 15.72 -5.14 23.18
CA ALA A 54 15.08 -4.20 24.11
C ALA A 54 13.66 -4.64 24.52
N GLY A 55 13.02 -5.50 23.73
CA GLY A 55 11.75 -6.14 24.07
C GLY A 55 10.51 -5.23 24.02
N ARG A 56 10.64 -3.97 23.58
CA ARG A 56 9.49 -3.08 23.45
C ARG A 56 8.64 -3.47 22.24
N THR A 57 7.34 -3.58 22.42
CA THR A 57 6.43 -3.98 21.37
C THR A 57 5.33 -2.94 21.14
N ARG A 58 4.78 -2.95 19.92
CA ARG A 58 3.59 -2.19 19.52
C ARG A 58 2.69 -3.11 18.72
N ASP A 59 1.41 -3.08 19.03
CA ASP A 59 0.40 -3.75 18.24
C ASP A 59 -0.01 -2.85 17.07
N ILE A 60 -0.10 -3.44 15.89
CA ILE A 60 -0.60 -2.76 14.69
C ILE A 60 -1.77 -3.53 14.09
N ASP A 61 -2.58 -2.82 13.34
CA ASP A 61 -3.67 -3.38 12.57
C ASP A 61 -3.15 -4.14 11.35
N VAL A 62 -3.88 -5.14 10.92
CA VAL A 62 -3.61 -5.89 9.69
C VAL A 62 -4.80 -5.76 8.76
N GLY A 63 -4.54 -5.32 7.55
CA GLY A 63 -5.57 -5.27 6.52
C GLY A 63 -5.84 -6.65 5.94
N ILE A 64 -7.08 -6.84 5.47
CA ILE A 64 -7.51 -8.05 4.76
C ILE A 64 -8.20 -7.65 3.48
N VAL A 65 -7.80 -8.24 2.37
CA VAL A 65 -8.49 -8.13 1.08
C VAL A 65 -8.78 -9.52 0.52
N ASN A 66 -10.06 -9.84 0.33
CA ASN A 66 -10.50 -11.13 -0.20
C ASN A 66 -9.80 -12.34 0.48
N GLY A 67 -9.56 -12.26 1.81
CA GLY A 67 -8.92 -13.30 2.62
C GLY A 67 -7.39 -13.25 2.69
N ARG A 68 -6.71 -12.40 1.92
CA ARG A 68 -5.27 -12.17 2.01
C ARG A 68 -4.97 -11.00 2.96
N ARG A 69 -4.05 -11.19 3.88
CA ARG A 69 -3.58 -10.17 4.83
C ARG A 69 -2.55 -9.23 4.19
N PHE A 70 -2.55 -7.98 4.65
CA PHE A 70 -1.56 -6.98 4.26
C PHE A 70 -1.21 -6.05 5.42
N THR A 71 -0.04 -5.47 5.38
CA THR A 71 0.45 -4.53 6.40
C THR A 71 0.44 -3.09 5.94
N LEU A 72 0.61 -2.84 4.64
CA LEU A 72 0.77 -1.50 4.08
C LEU A 72 -0.51 -1.00 3.42
N MET A 73 -0.90 -1.58 2.30
CA MET A 73 -2.01 -1.06 1.50
C MET A 73 -2.52 -1.98 0.42
N VAL A 74 -3.72 -1.67 -0.06
CA VAL A 74 -4.30 -2.18 -1.31
C VAL A 74 -4.40 -1.05 -2.31
N GLY A 75 -3.80 -1.22 -3.49
CA GLY A 75 -3.90 -0.28 -4.60
C GLY A 75 -4.77 -0.84 -5.73
N VAL A 76 -5.65 -0.02 -6.29
CA VAL A 76 -6.64 -0.44 -7.29
C VAL A 76 -6.55 0.40 -8.54
N GLY A 77 -6.75 -0.25 -9.70
CA GLY A 77 -6.80 0.40 -11.00
C GLY A 77 -5.41 0.66 -11.56
N PHE A 78 -5.13 1.90 -11.87
CA PHE A 78 -3.86 2.33 -12.47
C PHE A 78 -2.61 1.84 -11.72
N ASP A 79 -2.65 1.83 -10.40
CA ASP A 79 -1.57 1.35 -9.54
C ASP A 79 -1.24 -0.13 -9.77
N ALA A 80 -2.25 -0.97 -9.75
CA ALA A 80 -2.09 -2.40 -9.98
C ALA A 80 -1.62 -2.73 -11.41
N LEU A 81 -2.02 -1.93 -12.41
CA LEU A 81 -1.53 -2.05 -13.77
C LEU A 81 -0.04 -1.73 -13.87
N THR A 82 0.43 -0.75 -13.11
CA THR A 82 1.86 -0.46 -13.00
C THR A 82 2.62 -1.66 -12.46
N VAL A 83 2.16 -2.25 -11.36
CA VAL A 83 2.74 -3.46 -10.77
C VAL A 83 2.71 -4.65 -11.76
N LYS A 84 1.59 -4.85 -12.45
CA LYS A 84 1.40 -5.91 -13.46
C LYS A 84 2.43 -5.82 -14.61
N ASN A 85 2.70 -4.61 -15.06
CA ASN A 85 3.61 -4.36 -16.18
C ASN A 85 5.09 -4.28 -15.78
N LEU A 86 5.38 -4.27 -14.47
CA LEU A 86 6.72 -4.34 -13.92
C LEU A 86 7.30 -5.75 -14.11
N ASN A 87 8.04 -5.96 -15.21
CA ASN A 87 8.79 -7.20 -15.41
C ASN A 87 9.95 -7.30 -14.40
N PRO A 88 10.07 -8.39 -13.61
CA PRO A 88 11.16 -8.58 -12.66
C PRO A 88 12.57 -8.46 -13.27
N ALA A 89 12.73 -8.80 -14.54
CA ALA A 89 13.99 -8.68 -15.26
C ALA A 89 14.37 -7.20 -15.54
N SER A 90 13.40 -6.30 -15.61
CA SER A 90 13.60 -4.87 -15.85
C SER A 90 14.02 -4.11 -14.59
N LYS A 91 13.66 -4.60 -13.40
CA LYS A 91 14.09 -4.03 -12.10
C LYS A 91 15.61 -3.95 -11.94
N ARG A 92 16.36 -4.84 -12.61
CA ARG A 92 17.84 -4.88 -12.53
C ARG A 92 18.55 -3.92 -13.49
N ARG A 93 17.87 -3.36 -14.49
CA ARG A 93 18.56 -2.69 -15.63
C ARG A 93 18.25 -1.19 -15.77
N TYR A 94 17.18 -0.69 -15.15
CA TYR A 94 16.78 0.71 -15.25
C TYR A 94 16.62 1.31 -13.85
N ASN A 95 17.00 2.58 -13.72
CA ASN A 95 16.70 3.38 -12.54
C ASN A 95 15.19 3.30 -12.26
N GLU A 96 14.80 2.78 -11.09
CA GLU A 96 13.40 2.46 -10.74
C GLU A 96 12.43 3.60 -11.07
N ALA A 97 12.86 4.85 -10.87
CA ALA A 97 12.07 6.04 -11.17
C ALA A 97 11.76 6.21 -12.67
N ALA A 98 12.72 5.94 -13.56
CA ALA A 98 12.51 6.09 -15.01
C ALA A 98 11.59 5.00 -15.57
N PHE A 99 11.65 3.80 -14.99
CA PHE A 99 10.80 2.69 -15.39
C PHE A 99 9.35 2.91 -14.93
N VAL A 100 9.15 3.27 -13.67
CA VAL A 100 7.84 3.66 -13.12
C VAL A 100 7.25 4.79 -13.97
N TRP A 101 8.03 5.81 -14.31
CA TRP A 101 7.59 6.91 -15.16
C TRP A 101 7.15 6.48 -16.56
N THR A 102 7.84 5.54 -17.18
CA THR A 102 7.50 5.04 -18.53
C THR A 102 6.24 4.19 -18.49
N ALA A 103 6.07 3.34 -17.48
CA ALA A 103 4.86 2.58 -17.26
C ALA A 103 3.66 3.50 -17.00
N LEU A 104 3.84 4.49 -16.12
CA LEU A 104 2.86 5.52 -15.81
C LEU A 104 2.38 6.29 -17.07
N ARG A 105 3.30 6.71 -17.93
CA ARG A 105 2.95 7.41 -19.18
C ARG A 105 2.09 6.58 -20.13
N LYS A 106 2.39 5.30 -20.25
CA LYS A 106 1.65 4.40 -21.13
C LYS A 106 0.21 4.19 -20.64
N GLU A 107 0.06 3.94 -19.35
CA GLU A 107 -1.25 3.69 -18.73
C GLU A 107 -2.14 4.94 -18.69
N VAL A 108 -1.57 6.12 -18.45
CA VAL A 108 -2.29 7.40 -18.53
C VAL A 108 -2.86 7.63 -19.93
N ARG A 109 -2.08 7.33 -20.98
CA ARG A 109 -2.57 7.46 -22.36
C ARG A 109 -3.70 6.47 -22.70
N GLN A 110 -3.74 5.31 -22.06
CA GLN A 110 -4.79 4.30 -22.27
C GLN A 110 -6.00 4.52 -21.38
N GLY A 111 -5.91 5.38 -20.34
CA GLY A 111 -6.99 5.70 -19.40
C GLY A 111 -7.54 4.45 -18.75
N GLY A 112 -6.96 4.00 -17.66
CA GLY A 112 -7.44 2.81 -16.93
C GLY A 112 -8.96 2.85 -16.70
N PRO A 113 -9.62 1.69 -16.58
CA PRO A 113 -11.06 1.61 -16.42
C PRO A 113 -11.49 2.28 -15.12
N ASP A 114 -12.59 3.04 -15.17
CA ASP A 114 -13.24 3.56 -13.98
C ASP A 114 -13.82 2.39 -13.16
N PHE A 115 -13.82 2.56 -11.85
CA PHE A 115 -14.43 1.63 -10.90
C PHE A 115 -15.18 2.41 -9.81
N VAL A 116 -16.07 1.73 -9.11
CA VAL A 116 -16.78 2.29 -7.96
C VAL A 116 -16.04 1.90 -6.70
N MET A 117 -15.78 2.87 -5.84
CA MET A 117 -15.31 2.67 -4.47
C MET A 117 -16.41 3.07 -3.49
N LYS A 118 -16.63 2.22 -2.48
CA LYS A 118 -17.53 2.52 -1.36
C LYS A 118 -16.75 2.48 -0.06
N ALA A 119 -16.77 3.58 0.69
CA ALA A 119 -16.16 3.72 2.00
C ALA A 119 -17.21 4.24 2.99
N GLY A 120 -17.71 3.36 3.85
CA GLY A 120 -18.93 3.63 4.65
C GLY A 120 -20.13 3.89 3.73
N ASP A 121 -20.85 4.98 3.96
CA ASP A 121 -22.03 5.38 3.17
C ASP A 121 -21.68 6.16 1.89
N ARG A 122 -20.42 6.53 1.72
CA ARG A 122 -19.97 7.34 0.59
C ARG A 122 -19.54 6.46 -0.58
N ARG A 123 -19.97 6.86 -1.78
CA ARG A 123 -19.57 6.22 -3.06
C ARG A 123 -18.82 7.22 -3.92
N PHE A 124 -17.76 6.72 -4.55
CA PHE A 124 -16.90 7.51 -5.44
C PHE A 124 -16.62 6.73 -6.72
N LEU A 125 -16.51 7.45 -7.83
CA LEU A 125 -15.91 6.93 -9.06
C LEU A 125 -14.44 7.30 -9.07
N ALA A 126 -13.59 6.33 -9.37
CA ALA A 126 -12.15 6.50 -9.42
C ALA A 126 -11.55 5.67 -10.56
N ASN A 127 -10.36 6.01 -11.00
CA ASN A 127 -9.51 5.20 -11.87
C ASN A 127 -8.20 4.78 -11.16
N PHE A 128 -7.94 5.40 -10.01
CA PHE A 128 -6.89 5.06 -9.06
C PHE A 128 -7.44 5.19 -7.65
N ALA A 129 -7.19 4.21 -6.80
CA ALA A 129 -7.46 4.33 -5.37
C ALA A 129 -6.45 3.50 -4.57
N VAL A 130 -6.17 3.97 -3.35
CA VAL A 130 -5.39 3.26 -2.35
C VAL A 130 -6.21 3.19 -1.07
N ALA A 131 -6.33 2.00 -0.49
CA ALA A 131 -6.80 1.78 0.88
C ALA A 131 -5.59 1.43 1.73
N ALA A 132 -5.15 2.39 2.55
CA ALA A 132 -3.88 2.35 3.24
C ALA A 132 -4.04 2.14 4.75
N ASN A 133 -3.20 1.27 5.30
CA ASN A 133 -2.97 1.09 6.74
C ASN A 133 -1.77 1.94 7.21
N THR A 134 -0.87 2.32 6.29
CA THR A 134 0.34 3.09 6.56
C THR A 134 0.45 4.31 5.64
N ARG A 135 1.29 5.29 6.03
CA ARG A 135 1.43 6.57 5.31
C ARG A 135 2.16 6.44 3.98
N TYR A 136 3.17 5.57 3.94
CA TYR A 136 4.12 5.53 2.85
C TYR A 136 3.73 4.51 1.78
N TYR A 137 3.95 4.90 0.53
CA TYR A 137 3.71 4.11 -0.66
C TYR A 137 5.03 3.96 -1.46
N GLY A 138 5.42 2.73 -1.80
CA GLY A 138 6.57 2.43 -2.66
C GLY A 138 7.88 3.14 -2.29
N GLY A 139 8.07 3.45 -1.01
CA GLY A 139 9.18 4.22 -0.47
C GLY A 139 8.70 5.34 0.43
N ARG A 140 9.21 6.56 0.22
CA ARG A 140 8.84 7.73 1.03
C ARG A 140 7.70 8.57 0.45
N PHE A 141 6.93 8.03 -0.50
CA PHE A 141 5.77 8.74 -1.05
C PHE A 141 4.62 8.72 -0.05
N GLY A 142 4.29 9.87 0.53
CA GLY A 142 3.21 10.00 1.51
C GLY A 142 1.84 10.12 0.84
N VAL A 143 1.29 9.03 0.32
CA VAL A 143 -0.03 9.02 -0.34
C VAL A 143 -1.16 9.18 0.68
N ALA A 144 -1.12 8.44 1.77
CA ALA A 144 -2.13 8.48 2.85
C ALA A 144 -1.51 9.07 4.13
N ARG A 145 -1.25 10.38 4.13
CA ARG A 145 -0.46 11.07 5.18
C ARG A 145 -0.99 10.93 6.60
N LYS A 146 -2.29 10.73 6.75
CA LYS A 146 -2.98 10.64 8.06
C LYS A 146 -3.09 9.21 8.54
N ALA A 147 -2.69 8.23 7.72
CA ALA A 147 -2.78 6.83 8.08
C ALA A 147 -1.91 6.52 9.31
N GLN A 148 -2.48 5.75 10.21
CA GLN A 148 -1.83 5.26 11.41
C GLN A 148 -2.09 3.75 11.50
N PRO A 149 -1.05 2.94 11.63
CA PRO A 149 -1.20 1.48 11.54
C PRO A 149 -1.87 0.85 12.77
N ASP A 150 -2.35 1.64 13.74
CA ASP A 150 -2.92 1.18 15.01
C ASP A 150 -4.18 1.94 15.44
N ASP A 151 -4.90 2.58 14.52
CA ASP A 151 -6.10 3.37 14.84
C ASP A 151 -7.42 2.70 14.42
N GLY A 152 -7.36 1.47 13.92
CA GLY A 152 -8.50 0.67 13.51
C GLY A 152 -9.19 1.19 12.24
N ARG A 153 -8.52 1.97 11.41
CA ARG A 153 -9.08 2.59 10.21
C ARG A 153 -8.16 2.51 9.01
N LEU A 154 -8.75 2.32 7.85
CA LEU A 154 -8.09 2.50 6.56
C LEU A 154 -8.23 3.95 6.12
N ASP A 155 -7.13 4.58 5.77
CA ASP A 155 -7.12 5.84 5.07
C ASP A 155 -7.20 5.59 3.57
N VAL A 156 -8.25 6.11 2.95
CA VAL A 156 -8.54 5.86 1.54
C VAL A 156 -8.30 7.13 0.75
N VAL A 157 -7.47 7.01 -0.27
CA VAL A 157 -7.22 8.09 -1.23
C VAL A 157 -7.68 7.60 -2.60
N ALA A 158 -8.66 8.30 -3.18
CA ALA A 158 -9.17 8.01 -4.51
C ALA A 158 -8.91 9.20 -5.44
N PHE A 159 -8.54 8.89 -6.67
CA PHE A 159 -8.20 9.88 -7.69
C PHE A 159 -8.94 9.56 -8.99
N ARG A 160 -9.49 10.58 -9.62
CA ARG A 160 -10.20 10.45 -10.89
C ARG A 160 -9.78 11.57 -11.84
N ASP A 161 -8.52 11.56 -12.25
CA ASP A 161 -8.03 12.45 -13.29
C ASP A 161 -7.20 11.62 -14.29
N ARG A 162 -7.52 11.75 -15.56
CA ARG A 162 -6.83 11.05 -16.66
C ARG A 162 -5.81 11.95 -17.35
N SER A 163 -5.63 13.18 -16.87
CA SER A 163 -4.63 14.08 -17.42
C SER A 163 -3.22 13.73 -16.91
N LEU A 164 -2.25 13.84 -17.79
CA LEU A 164 -0.84 13.67 -17.40
C LEU A 164 -0.43 14.70 -16.34
N VAL A 165 -0.96 15.92 -16.44
CA VAL A 165 -0.68 17.00 -15.49
C VAL A 165 -1.23 16.66 -14.11
N GLY A 166 -2.47 16.18 -14.02
CA GLY A 166 -3.08 15.75 -12.77
C GLY A 166 -2.30 14.61 -12.10
N LEU A 167 -1.88 13.62 -12.89
CA LEU A 167 -1.08 12.52 -12.38
C LEU A 167 0.29 12.98 -11.85
N VAL A 168 1.01 13.79 -12.63
CA VAL A 168 2.33 14.31 -12.22
C VAL A 168 2.22 15.15 -10.96
N SER A 169 1.22 16.02 -10.89
CA SER A 169 1.00 16.86 -9.71
C SER A 169 0.60 16.05 -8.48
N PHE A 170 -0.19 14.99 -8.64
CA PHE A 170 -0.53 14.07 -7.55
C PHE A 170 0.72 13.37 -6.97
N TRP A 171 1.55 12.77 -7.84
CA TRP A 171 2.77 12.09 -7.40
C TRP A 171 3.83 13.05 -6.86
N PHE A 172 3.95 14.23 -7.44
CA PHE A 172 4.81 15.28 -6.89
C PHE A 172 4.32 15.72 -5.50
N GLY A 173 3.01 15.93 -5.33
CA GLY A 173 2.40 16.20 -4.03
C GLY A 173 2.67 15.08 -3.01
N ALA A 174 2.57 13.81 -3.41
CA ALA A 174 2.88 12.68 -2.55
C ALA A 174 4.37 12.66 -2.13
N LEU A 175 5.29 13.04 -3.03
CA LEU A 175 6.73 13.11 -2.74
C LEU A 175 7.07 14.23 -1.75
N VAL A 176 6.50 15.43 -1.92
CA VAL A 176 6.74 16.57 -1.02
C VAL A 176 5.86 16.51 0.24
N GLY A 177 5.11 15.44 0.41
CA GLY A 177 4.23 15.24 1.54
C GLY A 177 2.88 15.98 1.43
N TRP A 178 2.41 16.33 0.25
CA TRP A 178 1.11 16.95 -0.03
C TRP A 178 0.16 15.99 -0.75
N GLY A 179 0.44 14.69 -0.69
CA GLY A 179 -0.45 13.65 -1.21
C GLY A 179 -1.86 13.86 -0.73
N GLY A 180 -2.91 13.55 -1.15
CA GLY A 180 -4.28 13.79 -0.65
C GLY A 180 -4.78 15.25 -0.69
N LEU A 181 -3.92 16.24 -0.74
CA LEU A 181 -4.29 17.65 -0.92
C LEU A 181 -4.50 18.04 -2.38
N HIS A 182 -4.33 17.10 -3.31
CA HIS A 182 -4.58 17.37 -4.72
C HIS A 182 -6.08 17.63 -4.96
N VAL A 183 -6.40 18.64 -5.75
CA VAL A 183 -7.80 19.09 -6.00
C VAL A 183 -8.70 17.95 -6.53
N SER A 184 -8.13 16.99 -7.25
CA SER A 184 -8.85 15.83 -7.80
C SER A 184 -8.80 14.59 -6.90
N ALA A 185 -8.14 14.66 -5.74
CA ALA A 185 -8.09 13.55 -4.79
C ALA A 185 -9.24 13.63 -3.81
N THR A 186 -9.84 12.50 -3.50
CA THR A 186 -10.87 12.36 -2.47
C THR A 186 -10.29 11.51 -1.36
N GLU A 187 -10.30 12.02 -0.13
CA GLU A 187 -9.93 11.28 1.07
C GLU A 187 -11.16 10.79 1.81
N ALA A 188 -11.08 9.58 2.33
CA ALA A 188 -12.07 9.00 3.24
C ALA A 188 -11.36 8.12 4.27
N ARG A 189 -11.98 7.91 5.42
CA ARG A 189 -11.54 6.96 6.44
C ARG A 189 -12.66 5.98 6.74
N ALA A 190 -12.36 4.69 6.72
CA ALA A 190 -13.35 3.64 6.95
C ALA A 190 -12.71 2.38 7.52
N GLN A 191 -13.49 1.57 8.24
CA GLN A 191 -13.05 0.23 8.67
C GLN A 191 -13.17 -0.80 7.54
N GLN A 192 -14.05 -0.52 6.56
CA GLN A 192 -14.27 -1.38 5.40
C GLN A 192 -14.38 -0.53 4.14
N VAL A 193 -13.79 -1.03 3.06
CA VAL A 193 -13.84 -0.43 1.73
C VAL A 193 -14.19 -1.50 0.72
N GLU A 194 -15.15 -1.21 -0.15
CA GLU A 194 -15.53 -2.09 -1.24
C GLU A 194 -15.17 -1.45 -2.58
N PHE A 195 -14.56 -2.23 -3.44
CA PHE A 195 -14.25 -1.85 -4.81
C PHE A 195 -15.04 -2.71 -5.77
N GLY A 196 -15.81 -2.09 -6.64
CA GLY A 196 -16.68 -2.75 -7.62
C GLY A 196 -16.44 -2.26 -9.05
N LEU A 197 -16.82 -3.08 -10.03
CA LEU A 197 -16.74 -2.70 -11.44
C LEU A 197 -17.74 -1.59 -11.76
N TYR A 198 -17.41 -0.76 -12.75
CA TYR A 198 -18.29 0.28 -13.30
C TYR A 198 -18.40 0.14 -14.82
N GLY A 199 -19.64 0.08 -15.33
CA GLY A 199 -19.94 0.27 -16.75
C GLY A 199 -19.46 -0.81 -17.71
N GLY A 200 -19.31 -2.08 -17.32
CA GLY A 200 -18.97 -3.17 -18.25
C GLY A 200 -17.56 -3.07 -18.85
N CYS A 201 -16.69 -2.24 -18.29
CA CYS A 201 -15.29 -2.17 -18.64
C CYS A 201 -14.59 -3.50 -18.30
N GLY A 202 -13.49 -3.82 -18.99
CA GLY A 202 -12.70 -5.02 -18.74
C GLY A 202 -12.19 -5.15 -17.31
N PRO A 203 -11.37 -6.16 -17.01
CA PRO A 203 -10.92 -6.43 -15.63
C PRO A 203 -10.13 -5.26 -15.04
N VAL A 204 -10.55 -4.78 -13.87
CA VAL A 204 -9.83 -3.81 -13.06
C VAL A 204 -8.97 -4.56 -12.08
N TRP A 205 -7.66 -4.37 -12.14
CA TRP A 205 -6.69 -5.07 -11.30
C TRP A 205 -6.50 -4.37 -9.96
N TYR A 206 -6.14 -5.15 -8.91
CA TYR A 206 -5.66 -4.62 -7.64
C TYR A 206 -4.36 -5.29 -7.22
N GLN A 207 -3.56 -4.56 -6.48
CA GLN A 207 -2.32 -5.01 -5.86
C GLN A 207 -2.43 -4.96 -4.33
N VAL A 208 -1.60 -5.74 -3.63
CA VAL A 208 -1.50 -5.83 -2.17
C VAL A 208 -0.03 -5.75 -1.79
N ASP A 209 0.35 -4.75 -1.02
CA ASP A 209 1.75 -4.52 -0.57
C ASP A 209 2.78 -4.58 -1.72
N GLY A 210 2.40 -4.09 -2.91
CA GLY A 210 3.27 -4.08 -4.10
C GLY A 210 3.26 -5.35 -4.94
N GLU A 211 2.37 -6.31 -4.66
CA GLU A 211 2.20 -7.53 -5.44
C GLU A 211 0.82 -7.60 -6.10
N LEU A 212 0.79 -7.99 -7.37
CA LEU A 212 -0.48 -8.19 -8.09
C LEU A 212 -1.30 -9.30 -7.44
N ALA A 213 -2.53 -9.00 -7.02
CA ALA A 213 -3.31 -9.92 -6.20
C ALA A 213 -4.62 -10.40 -6.85
N GLY A 214 -5.14 -9.67 -7.83
CA GLY A 214 -6.37 -10.10 -8.52
C GLY A 214 -7.10 -8.98 -9.26
N THR A 215 -8.37 -9.23 -9.52
CA THR A 215 -9.27 -8.27 -10.20
C THR A 215 -10.49 -8.00 -9.32
N LEU A 216 -11.13 -6.84 -9.55
CA LEU A 216 -12.38 -6.50 -8.87
C LEU A 216 -13.49 -7.51 -9.18
N PRO A 217 -14.42 -7.74 -8.22
CA PRO A 217 -14.63 -6.99 -6.98
C PRO A 217 -13.64 -7.34 -5.87
N ALA A 218 -13.32 -6.35 -5.02
CA ALA A 218 -12.49 -6.54 -3.85
C ALA A 218 -13.15 -5.89 -2.62
N ARG A 219 -13.10 -6.60 -1.49
CA ARG A 219 -13.53 -6.09 -0.19
C ARG A 219 -12.32 -6.03 0.73
N VAL A 220 -12.06 -4.84 1.27
CA VAL A 220 -10.95 -4.55 2.17
C VAL A 220 -11.51 -4.25 3.57
N SER A 221 -10.91 -4.85 4.58
CA SER A 221 -11.24 -4.62 5.99
C SER A 221 -9.97 -4.62 6.84
N LEU A 222 -10.10 -4.29 8.14
CA LEU A 222 -9.02 -4.39 9.12
C LEU A 222 -9.33 -5.42 10.20
N GLU A 223 -8.27 -6.08 10.68
CA GLU A 223 -8.21 -6.77 11.97
C GLU A 223 -7.41 -5.86 12.92
N PRO A 224 -8.06 -5.19 13.91
CA PRO A 224 -7.36 -4.29 14.83
C PRO A 224 -6.39 -5.03 15.72
N ALA A 225 -5.23 -4.42 16.01
CA ALA A 225 -4.18 -4.94 16.90
C ALA A 225 -3.82 -6.42 16.62
N ALA A 226 -3.79 -6.80 15.33
CA ALA A 226 -3.63 -8.20 14.92
C ALA A 226 -2.17 -8.65 14.75
N LEU A 227 -1.21 -7.73 14.80
CA LEU A 227 0.21 -8.02 14.67
C LEU A 227 1.03 -7.24 15.71
N THR A 228 1.73 -7.97 16.57
CA THR A 228 2.66 -7.39 17.56
C THR A 228 4.06 -7.31 16.97
N LEU A 229 4.64 -6.11 16.93
CA LEU A 229 5.98 -5.87 16.38
C LEU A 229 6.93 -5.29 17.43
N TYR A 230 8.20 -5.70 17.41
CA TYR A 230 9.24 -5.02 18.17
C TYR A 230 9.54 -3.67 17.54
N VAL A 231 9.57 -2.61 18.37
CA VAL A 231 9.77 -1.21 17.93
C VAL A 231 10.83 -0.51 18.79
N PRO A 232 11.46 0.57 18.28
CA PRO A 232 12.46 1.36 19.00
C PRO A 232 11.98 1.96 20.31
#